data_f487170282af4272dbebb46fbfd0199e
#
_entry.id   f487170282af4272dbebb46fbfd0199e
#
_cell.length_a   1.000
_cell.length_b   1.000
_cell.length_c   1.000
_cell.angle_alpha   90.00
_cell.angle_beta   90.00
_cell.angle_gamma   90.00
#
_symmetry.space_group_name_H-M   'P 1'
#
loop_
_entity.id
_entity.type
_entity.pdbx_description
1 polymer ?
#
loop_
_entity_poly.entity_id
_entity_poly.type
_entity_poly.pdbx_seq_one_letter_code
_entity_poly.pdbx_strand_id
1 'polypeptide(L)'
;MSAKDVKFGDSARVQMLDGVXTLANAVKVTLGPKGRNVVLDKSFGAPTVTKDGVSVAKEIELENKFENMGAQMLKQVASQTSDEAGDGTTTATVLAQSIVNEGNKSVAAGMNPMDLKRGIDKAVTAAVEHVKGLSVPCTDDKAIAQVGTISANGDTAVGEIIAEAMEKVGKEGVITVEEGSGIENELDVVEGMQFDRGYLSPYFITNQDNMTVELDSPYILLFDKKISNIRDLLPLLESVAKAGKPLLIIAEDIEGEALATLVVNNLRGIVKAAACKAPGFGDRRKAMLEDIAILTGGTVISEEVGLTLEGASVEDLGTSKRVVLNKDNATIIDGAGDESAIATRVNQIRAQVEETTSDYDKEKLQERVAKLAGGVAVIKVGAGSEVEMKEKKARVEDALHSTRAAVEEGVVPGGGSALIRCLEAVSKLEGDNDDQNVGINIARKAFEAPLRQIVSNAGEEPSVIVNKVIDGKGSFGFNAATSEYGDMIEMGILDPAKVTRTALQAAGSVAGMMITTEAMVTDVPKEDTPMPPMPDMGGMGGMGGMM
;
A
#
# COMPACT_ATOMS: atom_id res chain seq x y z
N MET A 1 -36.13 -0.59 3.08
CA MET A 1 -34.99 -1.11 3.89
C MET A 1 -35.17 -2.60 4.05
N SER A 2 -34.09 -3.39 3.90
CA SER A 2 -34.15 -4.83 4.15
C SER A 2 -34.25 -5.11 5.66
N ALA A 3 -34.88 -6.22 6.02
CA ALA A 3 -34.90 -6.68 7.42
C ALA A 3 -33.47 -6.94 7.90
N LYS A 4 -33.24 -6.75 9.19
CA LYS A 4 -31.93 -6.96 9.81
C LYS A 4 -31.94 -8.22 10.69
N ASP A 5 -30.87 -8.97 10.61
CA ASP A 5 -30.56 -10.05 11.55
C ASP A 5 -29.60 -9.49 12.59
N VAL A 6 -29.87 -9.76 13.88
CA VAL A 6 -29.09 -9.22 14.99
C VAL A 6 -28.68 -10.34 15.93
N LYS A 7 -27.39 -10.41 16.24
CA LYS A 7 -26.86 -11.36 17.23
C LYS A 7 -26.20 -10.61 18.38
N PHE A 8 -26.27 -11.17 19.56
CA PHE A 8 -25.81 -10.54 20.80
C PHE A 8 -24.90 -11.49 21.57
N GLY A 9 -24.05 -10.91 22.41
CA GLY A 9 -23.26 -11.61 23.40
C GLY A 9 -22.41 -12.72 22.81
N ASP A 10 -22.43 -13.89 23.43
CA ASP A 10 -21.58 -15.02 23.02
C ASP A 10 -21.87 -15.51 21.60
N SER A 11 -23.14 -15.47 21.15
CA SER A 11 -23.47 -15.90 19.78
C SER A 11 -22.85 -14.99 18.72
N ALA A 12 -22.73 -13.70 19.01
CA ALA A 12 -22.03 -12.75 18.13
C ALA A 12 -20.51 -12.98 18.19
N ARG A 13 -19.96 -13.10 19.41
CA ARG A 13 -18.50 -13.25 19.61
C ARG A 13 -17.94 -14.52 18.97
N VAL A 14 -18.63 -15.66 19.10
CA VAL A 14 -18.17 -16.94 18.52
C VAL A 14 -18.06 -16.82 16.99
N GLN A 15 -19.09 -16.29 16.35
CA GLN A 15 -19.06 -16.17 14.89
C GLN A 15 -18.00 -15.16 14.40
N MET A 16 -17.83 -14.06 15.13
CA MET A 16 -16.77 -13.11 14.81
C MET A 16 -15.39 -13.79 14.91
N LEU A 17 -15.18 -14.60 15.97
CA LEU A 17 -13.93 -15.36 16.15
C LEU A 17 -13.69 -16.36 15.00
N ASP A 18 -14.72 -17.06 14.56
CA ASP A 18 -14.61 -18.01 13.46
C ASP A 18 -14.13 -17.30 12.18
N GLY A 19 -14.63 -16.11 11.92
CA GLY A 19 -14.17 -15.28 10.83
C GLY A 19 -12.71 -14.85 10.96
N VAL A 20 -12.34 -14.42 12.15
CA VAL A 20 -10.94 -14.09 12.48
C VAL A 20 -10.03 -15.30 12.26
N UNK A 21 -10.40 -16.29 12.71
CA UNK A 21 -9.68 -17.39 12.69
C UNK A 21 -9.45 -17.82 11.37
N THR A 22 -10.46 -17.83 10.51
CA THR A 22 -10.33 -18.26 9.11
C THR A 22 -9.33 -17.41 8.36
N LEU A 23 -9.48 -16.09 8.40
CA LEU A 23 -8.58 -15.17 7.70
C LEU A 23 -7.14 -15.26 8.24
N ALA A 24 -6.97 -15.19 9.55
CA ALA A 24 -5.63 -15.21 10.16
C ALA A 24 -4.88 -16.51 9.85
N ASN A 25 -5.57 -17.64 9.87
CA ASN A 25 -4.94 -18.95 9.60
C ASN A 25 -4.46 -19.04 8.14
N ALA A 26 -5.17 -18.42 7.21
CA ALA A 26 -4.74 -18.37 5.80
C ALA A 26 -3.52 -17.45 5.62
N VAL A 27 -3.50 -16.31 6.32
CA VAL A 27 -2.43 -15.31 6.20
C VAL A 27 -1.14 -15.76 6.90
N LYS A 28 -1.23 -16.26 8.13
CA LYS A 28 -0.04 -16.52 8.99
C LYS A 28 0.91 -17.61 8.48
N VAL A 29 0.45 -18.49 7.55
CA VAL A 29 1.33 -19.51 6.96
C VAL A 29 2.45 -18.91 6.12
N THR A 30 2.30 -17.66 5.71
CA THR A 30 3.29 -16.94 4.89
C THR A 30 4.44 -16.34 5.73
N LEU A 31 4.29 -16.25 7.05
CA LEU A 31 5.20 -15.50 7.93
C LEU A 31 6.56 -16.16 8.08
N GLY A 32 7.61 -15.36 7.93
CA GLY A 32 9.00 -15.75 8.22
C GLY A 32 9.71 -16.41 7.04
N PRO A 33 11.01 -16.72 7.22
CA PRO A 33 11.85 -17.22 6.11
C PRO A 33 11.42 -18.60 5.59
N LYS A 34 10.75 -19.41 6.41
CA LYS A 34 10.19 -20.71 6.02
C LYS A 34 8.66 -20.65 5.85
N GLY A 35 8.12 -19.45 5.70
CA GLY A 35 6.72 -19.24 5.33
C GLY A 35 6.39 -19.81 3.95
N ARG A 36 5.15 -20.24 3.77
CA ARG A 36 4.70 -20.95 2.56
C ARG A 36 3.76 -20.12 1.72
N ASN A 37 3.65 -20.49 0.45
CA ASN A 37 2.77 -19.83 -0.51
C ASN A 37 1.30 -20.16 -0.22
N VAL A 38 0.43 -19.22 -0.56
CA VAL A 38 -1.02 -19.40 -0.64
C VAL A 38 -1.41 -19.31 -2.11
N VAL A 39 -2.31 -20.19 -2.55
CA VAL A 39 -2.84 -20.18 -3.92
C VAL A 39 -4.23 -19.53 -3.89
N LEU A 40 -4.39 -18.49 -4.68
CA LEU A 40 -5.65 -17.73 -4.78
C LEU A 40 -6.31 -18.03 -6.12
N ASP A 41 -7.57 -18.44 -6.10
CA ASP A 41 -8.36 -18.65 -7.30
C ASP A 41 -8.65 -17.30 -7.97
N LYS A 42 -8.79 -17.31 -9.28
CA LYS A 42 -9.18 -16.11 -10.05
C LYS A 42 -10.38 -16.46 -10.93
N SER A 43 -11.32 -15.53 -11.03
CA SER A 43 -12.50 -15.69 -11.88
C SER A 43 -12.13 -15.91 -13.36
N PHE A 44 -10.98 -15.38 -13.79
CA PHE A 44 -10.43 -15.53 -15.14
C PHE A 44 -8.92 -15.67 -15.06
N GLY A 45 -8.36 -16.60 -15.82
CA GLY A 45 -6.92 -16.83 -15.89
C GLY A 45 -6.42 -17.89 -14.91
N ALA A 46 -5.11 -17.96 -14.75
CA ALA A 46 -4.48 -18.93 -13.84
C ALA A 46 -4.57 -18.46 -12.38
N PRO A 47 -4.63 -19.40 -11.41
CA PRO A 47 -4.55 -19.02 -10.00
C PRO A 47 -3.28 -18.21 -9.69
N THR A 48 -3.39 -17.28 -8.76
CA THR A 48 -2.24 -16.50 -8.27
C THR A 48 -1.59 -17.23 -7.10
N VAL A 49 -0.26 -17.30 -7.12
CA VAL A 49 0.52 -17.86 -6.01
C VAL A 49 1.23 -16.70 -5.33
N THR A 50 1.06 -16.55 -4.01
CA THR A 50 1.61 -15.40 -3.29
C THR A 50 2.06 -15.78 -1.87
N LYS A 51 3.02 -15.03 -1.33
CA LYS A 51 3.38 -15.00 0.09
C LYS A 51 2.96 -13.68 0.74
N ASP A 52 2.44 -12.72 -0.03
CA ASP A 52 2.02 -11.45 0.50
C ASP A 52 0.74 -11.60 1.34
N GLY A 53 0.82 -11.22 2.62
CA GLY A 53 -0.29 -11.34 3.57
C GLY A 53 -1.48 -10.45 3.23
N VAL A 54 -1.27 -9.25 2.69
CA VAL A 54 -2.38 -8.36 2.36
C VAL A 54 -3.16 -8.89 1.15
N SER A 55 -2.47 -9.43 0.15
CA SER A 55 -3.11 -10.06 -1.02
C SER A 55 -3.98 -11.25 -0.60
N VAL A 56 -3.47 -12.10 0.31
CA VAL A 56 -4.25 -13.22 0.85
C VAL A 56 -5.47 -12.70 1.60
N ALA A 57 -5.29 -11.71 2.48
CA ALA A 57 -6.38 -11.16 3.30
C ALA A 57 -7.49 -10.55 2.42
N LYS A 58 -7.14 -9.84 1.36
CA LYS A 58 -8.09 -9.18 0.45
C LYS A 58 -9.02 -10.17 -0.25
N GLU A 59 -8.53 -11.36 -0.60
CA GLU A 59 -9.32 -12.37 -1.32
C GLU A 59 -10.31 -13.12 -0.43
N ILE A 60 -10.15 -13.06 0.91
CA ILE A 60 -11.01 -13.85 1.81
C ILE A 60 -12.34 -13.14 2.03
N GLU A 61 -13.41 -13.82 1.61
CA GLU A 61 -14.79 -13.43 1.85
C GLU A 61 -15.59 -14.68 2.22
N LEU A 62 -16.37 -14.60 3.31
CA LEU A 62 -17.06 -15.76 3.88
C LEU A 62 -18.55 -15.66 3.61
N GLU A 63 -19.17 -16.82 3.32
CA GLU A 63 -20.59 -16.92 3.04
C GLU A 63 -21.46 -16.50 4.24
N ASN A 64 -21.08 -16.91 5.44
CA ASN A 64 -21.76 -16.50 6.66
C ASN A 64 -21.45 -15.04 6.96
N LYS A 65 -22.44 -14.18 6.89
CA LYS A 65 -22.28 -12.72 7.04
C LYS A 65 -21.68 -12.31 8.40
N PHE A 66 -22.01 -13.01 9.49
CA PHE A 66 -21.46 -12.71 10.80
C PHE A 66 -19.97 -13.09 10.91
N GLU A 67 -19.63 -14.27 10.41
CA GLU A 67 -18.21 -14.67 10.30
C GLU A 67 -17.46 -13.71 9.39
N ASN A 68 -18.07 -13.33 8.26
CA ASN A 68 -17.45 -12.40 7.31
C ASN A 68 -17.16 -11.04 7.97
N MET A 69 -18.03 -10.53 8.85
CA MET A 69 -17.74 -9.28 9.57
C MET A 69 -16.45 -9.40 10.40
N GLY A 70 -16.23 -10.55 11.08
CA GLY A 70 -14.98 -10.81 11.82
C GLY A 70 -13.77 -10.82 10.88
N ALA A 71 -13.89 -11.52 9.75
CA ALA A 71 -12.84 -11.56 8.73
C ALA A 71 -12.55 -10.16 8.18
N GLN A 72 -13.59 -9.36 7.86
CA GLN A 72 -13.42 -8.00 7.31
C GLN A 72 -12.77 -7.04 8.32
N MET A 73 -13.07 -7.16 9.61
CA MET A 73 -12.38 -6.36 10.63
C MET A 73 -10.89 -6.70 10.68
N LEU A 74 -10.55 -7.99 10.61
CA LEU A 74 -9.15 -8.40 10.60
C LEU A 74 -8.46 -8.01 9.27
N LYS A 75 -9.17 -8.06 8.15
CA LYS A 75 -8.68 -7.55 6.85
C LYS A 75 -8.29 -6.07 6.98
N GLN A 76 -9.06 -5.29 7.74
CA GLN A 76 -8.74 -3.88 7.99
C GLN A 76 -7.38 -3.70 8.68
N VAL A 77 -7.01 -4.60 9.61
CA VAL A 77 -5.68 -4.57 10.25
C VAL A 77 -4.57 -4.72 9.20
N ALA A 78 -4.73 -5.72 8.31
CA ALA A 78 -3.75 -5.97 7.24
C ALA A 78 -3.65 -4.77 6.29
N SER A 79 -4.79 -4.24 5.85
CA SER A 79 -4.84 -3.10 4.92
C SER A 79 -4.25 -1.83 5.53
N GLN A 80 -4.62 -1.51 6.77
CA GLN A 80 -4.08 -0.32 7.45
C GLN A 80 -2.56 -0.40 7.60
N THR A 81 -2.04 -1.57 7.97
CA THR A 81 -0.58 -1.77 8.11
C THR A 81 0.12 -1.59 6.77
N SER A 82 -0.44 -2.16 5.71
CA SER A 82 0.07 -1.99 4.34
C SER A 82 0.05 -0.52 3.89
N ASP A 83 -1.05 0.18 4.13
CA ASP A 83 -1.21 1.59 3.72
C ASP A 83 -0.22 2.53 4.43
N GLU A 84 0.05 2.30 5.73
CA GLU A 84 0.92 3.18 6.54
C GLU A 84 2.41 2.83 6.41
N ALA A 85 2.74 1.55 6.36
CA ALA A 85 4.14 1.09 6.42
C ALA A 85 4.58 0.29 5.19
N GLY A 86 3.65 -0.13 4.35
CA GLY A 86 3.93 -0.88 3.13
C GLY A 86 4.32 -2.34 3.35
N ASP A 87 4.42 -2.78 4.61
CA ASP A 87 4.82 -4.13 4.99
C ASP A 87 4.27 -4.46 6.39
N GLY A 88 4.53 -5.66 6.90
CA GLY A 88 4.16 -6.08 8.26
C GLY A 88 2.73 -6.57 8.41
N THR A 89 2.02 -6.76 7.32
CA THR A 89 0.61 -7.18 7.29
C THR A 89 0.37 -8.51 8.01
N THR A 90 1.23 -9.48 7.80
CA THR A 90 1.14 -10.80 8.43
C THR A 90 1.42 -10.70 9.94
N THR A 91 2.43 -9.93 10.34
CA THR A 91 2.74 -9.69 11.76
C THR A 91 1.54 -9.03 12.47
N ALA A 92 0.96 -8.01 11.87
CA ALA A 92 -0.22 -7.31 12.42
C ALA A 92 -1.41 -8.27 12.57
N THR A 93 -1.66 -9.11 11.57
CA THR A 93 -2.73 -10.11 11.57
C THR A 93 -2.54 -11.13 12.72
N VAL A 94 -1.32 -11.62 12.90
CA VAL A 94 -0.98 -12.58 13.98
C VAL A 94 -1.15 -11.92 15.36
N LEU A 95 -0.70 -10.68 15.52
CA LEU A 95 -0.88 -9.91 16.76
C LEU A 95 -2.37 -9.73 17.08
N ALA A 96 -3.15 -9.28 16.09
CA ALA A 96 -4.59 -9.05 16.27
C ALA A 96 -5.33 -10.35 16.61
N GLN A 97 -5.03 -11.45 15.91
CA GLN A 97 -5.61 -12.77 16.21
C GLN A 97 -5.34 -13.16 17.67
N SER A 98 -4.11 -12.98 18.12
CA SER A 98 -3.71 -13.33 19.49
C SER A 98 -4.48 -12.47 20.52
N ILE A 99 -4.58 -11.16 20.30
CA ILE A 99 -5.31 -10.24 21.18
C ILE A 99 -6.79 -10.62 21.26
N VAL A 100 -7.43 -10.85 20.08
CA VAL A 100 -8.86 -11.19 20.03
C VAL A 100 -9.13 -12.52 20.73
N ASN A 101 -8.29 -13.54 20.50
CA ASN A 101 -8.46 -14.87 21.10
C ASN A 101 -8.36 -14.81 22.62
N GLU A 102 -7.32 -14.17 23.15
CA GLU A 102 -7.13 -14.06 24.61
C GLU A 102 -8.15 -13.11 25.24
N GLY A 103 -8.47 -12.01 24.55
CA GLY A 103 -9.48 -11.04 25.00
C GLY A 103 -10.86 -11.67 25.14
N ASN A 104 -11.29 -12.44 24.13
CA ASN A 104 -12.60 -13.11 24.18
C ASN A 104 -12.70 -14.17 25.29
N LYS A 105 -11.61 -14.86 25.62
CA LYS A 105 -11.57 -15.77 26.77
C LYS A 105 -11.85 -15.00 28.08
N SER A 106 -11.27 -13.83 28.22
CA SER A 106 -11.44 -12.98 29.42
C SER A 106 -12.85 -12.38 29.48
N VAL A 107 -13.42 -11.94 28.35
CA VAL A 107 -14.81 -11.45 28.27
C VAL A 107 -15.78 -12.58 28.64
N ALA A 108 -15.59 -13.80 28.11
CA ALA A 108 -16.40 -14.97 28.42
C ALA A 108 -16.30 -15.35 29.93
N ALA A 109 -15.16 -15.06 30.57
CA ALA A 109 -14.96 -15.25 32.00
C ALA A 109 -15.63 -14.14 32.86
N GLY A 110 -16.27 -13.15 32.22
CA GLY A 110 -17.03 -12.10 32.91
C GLY A 110 -16.27 -10.81 33.18
N MET A 111 -15.10 -10.64 32.61
CA MET A 111 -14.32 -9.41 32.77
C MET A 111 -14.89 -8.27 31.92
N ASN A 112 -14.72 -7.05 32.38
CA ASN A 112 -15.20 -5.85 31.68
C ASN A 112 -14.41 -5.60 30.39
N PRO A 113 -15.01 -5.75 29.19
CA PRO A 113 -14.27 -5.60 27.94
C PRO A 113 -13.71 -4.20 27.72
N MET A 114 -14.34 -3.15 28.25
CA MET A 114 -13.82 -1.78 28.13
C MET A 114 -12.53 -1.59 28.94
N ASP A 115 -12.45 -2.20 30.14
CA ASP A 115 -11.23 -2.16 30.94
C ASP A 115 -10.13 -3.05 30.36
N LEU A 116 -10.49 -4.22 29.81
CA LEU A 116 -9.54 -5.04 29.05
C LEU A 116 -8.91 -4.21 27.92
N LYS A 117 -9.75 -3.50 27.16
CA LYS A 117 -9.26 -2.62 26.06
C LYS A 117 -8.32 -1.54 26.59
N ARG A 118 -8.67 -0.87 27.69
CA ARG A 118 -7.79 0.16 28.29
C ARG A 118 -6.42 -0.41 28.66
N GLY A 119 -6.39 -1.61 29.21
CA GLY A 119 -5.14 -2.32 29.52
C GLY A 119 -4.33 -2.65 28.27
N ILE A 120 -4.98 -3.15 27.23
CA ILE A 120 -4.34 -3.43 25.93
C ILE A 120 -3.75 -2.15 25.33
N ASP A 121 -4.53 -1.06 25.30
CA ASP A 121 -4.09 0.24 24.77
C ASP A 121 -2.85 0.76 25.52
N LYS A 122 -2.85 0.64 26.83
CA LYS A 122 -1.73 1.04 27.70
C LYS A 122 -0.46 0.24 27.36
N ALA A 123 -0.59 -1.08 27.20
CA ALA A 123 0.52 -1.97 26.84
C ALA A 123 1.05 -1.70 25.43
N VAL A 124 0.16 -1.50 24.46
CA VAL A 124 0.54 -1.20 23.07
C VAL A 124 1.29 0.15 23.00
N THR A 125 0.80 1.16 23.71
CA THR A 125 1.48 2.48 23.77
C THR A 125 2.90 2.32 24.31
N ALA A 126 3.07 1.60 25.41
CA ALA A 126 4.39 1.35 26.01
C ALA A 126 5.32 0.56 25.07
N ALA A 127 4.76 -0.44 24.37
CA ALA A 127 5.52 -1.23 23.40
C ALA A 127 5.99 -0.37 22.21
N VAL A 128 5.13 0.50 21.69
CA VAL A 128 5.46 1.41 20.59
C VAL A 128 6.61 2.34 20.99
N GLU A 129 6.55 2.92 22.18
CA GLU A 129 7.63 3.77 22.68
C GLU A 129 8.93 2.97 22.88
N HIS A 130 8.84 1.74 23.33
CA HIS A 130 10.01 0.87 23.48
C HIS A 130 10.63 0.53 22.10
N VAL A 131 9.81 0.22 21.08
CA VAL A 131 10.27 -0.04 19.70
C VAL A 131 11.03 1.18 19.17
N LYS A 132 10.50 2.39 19.36
CA LYS A 132 11.18 3.63 18.97
C LYS A 132 12.54 3.77 19.66
N GLY A 133 12.61 3.41 20.95
CA GLY A 133 13.86 3.44 21.72
C GLY A 133 14.89 2.38 21.31
N LEU A 134 14.44 1.26 20.76
CA LEU A 134 15.33 0.20 20.24
C LEU A 134 15.89 0.54 18.86
N SER A 135 15.26 1.47 18.15
CA SER A 135 15.57 1.74 16.74
C SER A 135 16.98 2.28 16.57
N VAL A 136 17.70 1.75 15.59
CA VAL A 136 19.00 2.28 15.14
C VAL A 136 18.85 2.80 13.70
N PRO A 137 19.52 3.93 13.36
CA PRO A 137 19.41 4.49 12.00
C PRO A 137 19.83 3.50 10.91
N CYS A 138 19.09 3.48 9.81
CA CYS A 138 19.41 2.69 8.62
C CYS A 138 20.00 3.62 7.56
N THR A 139 21.30 3.84 7.63
CA THR A 139 21.97 4.87 6.80
C THR A 139 22.94 4.33 5.76
N ASP A 140 23.40 3.09 5.90
CA ASP A 140 24.34 2.51 4.95
C ASP A 140 23.65 1.54 3.97
N ASP A 141 24.25 1.38 2.82
CA ASP A 141 23.71 0.54 1.73
C ASP A 141 23.62 -0.92 2.12
N LYS A 142 24.52 -1.38 2.98
CA LYS A 142 24.52 -2.76 3.50
C LYS A 142 23.24 -3.01 4.33
N ALA A 143 22.89 -2.10 5.25
CA ALA A 143 21.67 -2.23 6.06
C ALA A 143 20.42 -2.16 5.18
N ILE A 144 20.41 -1.27 4.18
CA ILE A 144 19.32 -1.16 3.20
C ILE A 144 19.14 -2.50 2.44
N ALA A 145 20.25 -3.05 1.93
CA ALA A 145 20.23 -4.35 1.23
C ALA A 145 19.74 -5.49 2.13
N GLN A 146 20.15 -5.49 3.41
CA GLN A 146 19.69 -6.50 4.38
C GLN A 146 18.18 -6.41 4.65
N VAL A 147 17.66 -5.21 4.84
CA VAL A 147 16.20 -5.01 5.02
C VAL A 147 15.44 -5.49 3.78
N GLY A 148 15.90 -5.09 2.59
CA GLY A 148 15.29 -5.51 1.33
C GLY A 148 15.32 -7.03 1.15
N THR A 149 16.42 -7.67 1.51
CA THR A 149 16.59 -9.13 1.46
C THR A 149 15.59 -9.83 2.39
N ILE A 150 15.46 -9.35 3.63
CA ILE A 150 14.52 -9.94 4.62
C ILE A 150 13.08 -9.81 4.12
N SER A 151 12.69 -8.62 3.68
CA SER A 151 11.34 -8.38 3.16
C SER A 151 11.07 -9.21 1.89
N ALA A 152 12.10 -9.46 1.07
CA ALA A 152 12.02 -10.30 -0.13
C ALA A 152 12.17 -11.80 0.17
N ASN A 153 11.94 -12.24 1.41
CA ASN A 153 12.01 -13.65 1.83
C ASN A 153 13.38 -14.30 1.58
N GLY A 154 14.45 -13.54 1.75
CA GLY A 154 15.83 -14.02 1.64
C GLY A 154 16.45 -13.86 0.25
N ASP A 155 15.76 -13.18 -0.68
CA ASP A 155 16.29 -12.92 -2.02
C ASP A 155 17.28 -11.74 -1.98
N THR A 156 18.58 -12.07 -1.94
CA THR A 156 19.65 -11.07 -1.85
C THR A 156 19.72 -10.17 -3.09
N ALA A 157 19.37 -10.70 -4.27
CA ALA A 157 19.40 -9.90 -5.51
C ALA A 157 18.37 -8.76 -5.45
N VAL A 158 17.23 -8.98 -4.80
CA VAL A 158 16.21 -7.93 -4.58
C VAL A 158 16.75 -6.86 -3.62
N GLY A 159 17.37 -7.27 -2.52
CA GLY A 159 17.94 -6.32 -1.56
C GLY A 159 19.04 -5.46 -2.19
N GLU A 160 19.92 -6.07 -2.96
CA GLU A 160 21.03 -5.39 -3.63
C GLU A 160 20.55 -4.37 -4.68
N ILE A 161 19.58 -4.73 -5.52
CA ILE A 161 19.09 -3.83 -6.57
C ILE A 161 18.34 -2.62 -5.97
N ILE A 162 17.66 -2.80 -4.84
CA ILE A 162 17.01 -1.70 -4.14
C ILE A 162 18.06 -0.74 -3.54
N ALA A 163 19.10 -1.29 -2.90
CA ALA A 163 20.19 -0.47 -2.35
C ALA A 163 20.90 0.31 -3.47
N GLU A 164 21.18 -0.34 -4.61
CA GLU A 164 21.77 0.32 -5.78
C GLU A 164 20.86 1.44 -6.32
N ALA A 165 19.55 1.19 -6.39
CA ALA A 165 18.59 2.20 -6.82
C ALA A 165 18.61 3.43 -5.89
N MET A 166 18.61 3.20 -4.57
CA MET A 166 18.68 4.27 -3.57
C MET A 166 20.01 5.03 -3.61
N GLU A 167 21.11 4.35 -3.91
CA GLU A 167 22.41 5.00 -4.11
C GLU A 167 22.36 5.97 -5.30
N LYS A 168 21.74 5.55 -6.41
CA LYS A 168 21.70 6.34 -7.66
C LYS A 168 20.77 7.55 -7.58
N VAL A 169 19.58 7.41 -6.98
CA VAL A 169 18.58 8.50 -6.95
C VAL A 169 18.46 9.18 -5.59
N GLY A 170 19.18 8.69 -4.59
CA GLY A 170 19.06 9.16 -3.21
C GLY A 170 18.02 8.35 -2.44
N LYS A 171 18.15 8.35 -1.12
CA LYS A 171 17.28 7.56 -0.22
C LYS A 171 15.81 8.00 -0.28
N GLU A 172 15.58 9.27 -0.58
CA GLU A 172 14.25 9.85 -0.76
C GLU A 172 13.84 9.92 -2.25
N GLY A 173 14.70 9.44 -3.14
CA GLY A 173 14.48 9.46 -4.58
C GLY A 173 13.33 8.55 -5.03
N VAL A 174 12.83 8.81 -6.21
CA VAL A 174 11.70 8.04 -6.77
C VAL A 174 12.21 6.74 -7.36
N ILE A 175 11.66 5.62 -6.90
CA ILE A 175 11.97 4.28 -7.41
C ILE A 175 10.63 3.63 -7.79
N THR A 176 10.55 3.10 -9.00
CA THR A 176 9.37 2.37 -9.49
C THR A 176 9.76 0.95 -9.88
N VAL A 177 8.79 0.05 -9.86
CA VAL A 177 8.98 -1.36 -10.21
C VAL A 177 8.11 -1.67 -11.43
N GLU A 178 8.72 -2.20 -12.47
CA GLU A 178 8.05 -2.55 -13.72
C GLU A 178 8.34 -4.01 -14.11
N GLU A 179 7.50 -4.55 -14.97
CA GLU A 179 7.76 -5.86 -15.57
C GLU A 179 8.86 -5.70 -16.63
N GLY A 180 9.90 -6.49 -16.50
CA GLY A 180 10.98 -6.57 -17.49
C GLY A 180 10.66 -7.55 -18.61
N SER A 181 11.47 -7.53 -19.64
CA SER A 181 11.32 -8.45 -20.78
C SER A 181 12.26 -9.65 -20.68
N GLY A 182 13.19 -9.62 -19.73
CA GLY A 182 14.23 -10.65 -19.54
C GLY A 182 13.96 -11.57 -18.36
N ILE A 183 14.94 -12.42 -18.06
CA ILE A 183 14.91 -13.35 -16.92
C ILE A 183 15.53 -12.69 -15.68
N GLU A 184 16.48 -11.80 -15.88
CA GLU A 184 17.19 -11.10 -14.79
C GLU A 184 16.57 -9.74 -14.49
N ASN A 185 16.75 -9.27 -13.27
CA ASN A 185 16.35 -7.93 -12.89
C ASN A 185 17.33 -6.91 -13.47
N GLU A 186 16.81 -5.76 -13.90
CA GLU A 186 17.59 -4.66 -14.45
C GLU A 186 17.26 -3.37 -13.72
N LEU A 187 18.21 -2.46 -13.61
CA LEU A 187 18.02 -1.14 -13.04
C LEU A 187 18.38 -0.07 -14.06
N ASP A 188 17.39 0.76 -14.41
CA ASP A 188 17.59 1.95 -15.25
C ASP A 188 17.33 3.21 -14.44
N VAL A 189 18.05 4.28 -14.71
CA VAL A 189 17.74 5.61 -14.18
C VAL A 189 17.36 6.49 -15.38
N VAL A 190 16.16 7.06 -15.30
CA VAL A 190 15.56 7.85 -16.38
C VAL A 190 15.12 9.22 -15.87
N GLU A 191 14.93 10.17 -16.80
CA GLU A 191 14.36 11.47 -16.46
C GLU A 191 12.92 11.29 -15.99
N GLY A 192 12.55 11.95 -14.90
CA GLY A 192 11.20 11.80 -14.36
C GLY A 192 11.01 12.58 -13.08
N MET A 193 9.77 12.58 -12.59
CA MET A 193 9.39 13.35 -11.42
C MET A 193 8.18 12.73 -10.73
N GLN A 194 8.14 12.83 -9.39
CA GLN A 194 6.95 12.52 -8.61
C GLN A 194 6.48 13.76 -7.85
N PHE A 195 5.18 13.95 -7.76
CA PHE A 195 4.58 15.02 -6.95
C PHE A 195 3.35 14.52 -6.21
N ASP A 196 3.02 15.19 -5.11
CA ASP A 196 2.04 14.75 -4.10
C ASP A 196 0.61 15.12 -4.51
N ARG A 197 0.13 14.56 -5.62
CA ARG A 197 -1.25 14.72 -6.11
C ARG A 197 -1.68 13.42 -6.77
N GLY A 198 -2.65 12.75 -6.18
CA GLY A 198 -3.19 11.52 -6.73
C GLY A 198 -4.32 11.77 -7.75
N TYR A 199 -4.88 10.68 -8.26
CA TYR A 199 -5.98 10.74 -9.24
C TYR A 199 -7.22 11.41 -8.63
N LEU A 200 -7.95 12.16 -9.45
CA LEU A 200 -9.18 12.88 -9.05
C LEU A 200 -10.40 11.97 -8.87
N SER A 201 -10.34 10.76 -9.42
CA SER A 201 -11.44 9.80 -9.33
C SER A 201 -10.92 8.37 -9.35
N PRO A 202 -11.42 7.50 -8.45
CA PRO A 202 -11.06 6.08 -8.50
C PRO A 202 -11.56 5.38 -9.77
N TYR A 203 -12.49 5.98 -10.50
CA TYR A 203 -12.95 5.43 -11.79
C TYR A 203 -11.89 5.52 -12.90
N PHE A 204 -10.79 6.21 -12.68
CA PHE A 204 -9.63 6.22 -13.60
C PHE A 204 -8.70 5.02 -13.40
N ILE A 205 -8.83 4.26 -12.30
CA ILE A 205 -7.94 3.14 -11.96
C ILE A 205 -7.92 2.12 -13.10
N THR A 206 -6.72 1.78 -13.55
CA THR A 206 -6.49 0.77 -14.59
C THR A 206 -5.97 -0.54 -14.01
N ASN A 207 -5.28 -0.48 -12.86
CA ASN A 207 -4.74 -1.64 -12.15
C ASN A 207 -5.46 -1.74 -10.80
N GLN A 208 -6.41 -2.68 -10.71
CA GLN A 208 -7.24 -2.86 -9.51
C GLN A 208 -6.47 -3.48 -8.34
N ASP A 209 -5.47 -4.29 -8.63
CA ASP A 209 -4.68 -4.96 -7.58
C ASP A 209 -3.91 -3.93 -6.74
N ASN A 210 -3.28 -2.97 -7.40
CA ASN A 210 -2.49 -1.91 -6.77
C ASN A 210 -3.27 -0.61 -6.55
N MET A 211 -4.50 -0.53 -7.03
CA MET A 211 -5.33 0.68 -6.99
C MET A 211 -4.63 1.88 -7.65
N THR A 212 -3.99 1.64 -8.80
CA THR A 212 -3.24 2.65 -9.56
C THR A 212 -3.82 2.90 -10.95
N VAL A 213 -3.54 4.10 -11.46
CA VAL A 213 -3.74 4.46 -12.86
C VAL A 213 -2.38 4.33 -13.54
N GLU A 214 -2.29 3.50 -14.56
CA GLU A 214 -1.07 3.29 -15.34
C GLU A 214 -1.34 3.65 -16.81
N LEU A 215 -0.63 4.63 -17.32
CA LEU A 215 -0.77 5.12 -18.69
C LEU A 215 0.56 4.96 -19.44
N ASP A 216 0.57 4.15 -20.49
CA ASP A 216 1.75 3.92 -21.30
C ASP A 216 1.77 4.90 -22.48
N SER A 217 2.89 5.58 -22.65
CA SER A 217 3.13 6.59 -23.69
C SER A 217 2.02 7.66 -23.76
N PRO A 218 1.60 8.23 -22.62
CA PRO A 218 0.49 9.19 -22.62
C PRO A 218 0.89 10.55 -23.18
N TYR A 219 -0.12 11.28 -23.66
CA TYR A 219 -0.06 12.74 -23.75
C TYR A 219 -0.32 13.33 -22.37
N ILE A 220 0.31 14.48 -22.08
CA ILE A 220 0.18 15.18 -20.80
C ILE A 220 -0.25 16.63 -21.09
N LEU A 221 -1.45 16.97 -20.65
CA LEU A 221 -1.99 18.34 -20.73
C LEU A 221 -1.69 19.06 -19.41
N LEU A 222 -1.07 20.23 -19.51
CA LEU A 222 -0.74 21.09 -18.37
C LEU A 222 -1.57 22.37 -18.47
N PHE A 223 -2.41 22.63 -17.49
CA PHE A 223 -3.32 23.80 -17.49
C PHE A 223 -3.24 24.51 -16.14
N ASP A 224 -3.06 25.83 -16.16
CA ASP A 224 -2.84 26.61 -14.93
C ASP A 224 -4.11 27.00 -14.16
N LYS A 225 -5.29 26.69 -14.71
CA LYS A 225 -6.59 27.03 -14.11
C LYS A 225 -7.43 25.78 -13.88
N LYS A 226 -8.66 26.00 -13.37
CA LYS A 226 -9.66 24.95 -13.20
C LYS A 226 -10.34 24.64 -14.53
N ILE A 227 -10.69 23.37 -14.72
CA ILE A 227 -11.50 22.92 -15.85
C ILE A 227 -12.88 22.55 -15.30
N SER A 228 -13.89 23.39 -15.58
CA SER A 228 -15.27 23.16 -15.17
C SER A 228 -16.18 22.83 -16.35
N ASN A 229 -15.85 23.36 -17.53
CA ASN A 229 -16.62 23.20 -18.75
C ASN A 229 -15.93 22.25 -19.71
N ILE A 230 -16.54 21.10 -19.94
CA ILE A 230 -15.98 20.05 -20.83
C ILE A 230 -15.86 20.54 -22.30
N ARG A 231 -16.69 21.51 -22.71
CA ARG A 231 -16.68 22.01 -24.10
C ARG A 231 -15.34 22.59 -24.52
N ASP A 232 -14.64 23.23 -23.58
CA ASP A 232 -13.34 23.85 -23.83
C ASP A 232 -12.27 22.79 -24.13
N LEU A 233 -12.47 21.57 -23.62
CA LEU A 233 -11.57 20.44 -23.75
C LEU A 233 -11.91 19.53 -24.94
N LEU A 234 -13.13 19.59 -25.49
CA LEU A 234 -13.60 18.67 -26.53
C LEU A 234 -12.69 18.60 -27.77
N PRO A 235 -12.24 19.74 -28.36
CA PRO A 235 -11.38 19.65 -29.55
C PRO A 235 -10.10 18.87 -29.29
N LEU A 236 -9.50 19.05 -28.11
CA LEU A 236 -8.28 18.35 -27.72
C LEU A 236 -8.55 16.85 -27.49
N LEU A 237 -9.67 16.52 -26.79
CA LEU A 237 -10.07 15.13 -26.55
C LEU A 237 -10.30 14.37 -27.86
N GLU A 238 -10.93 15.01 -28.84
CA GLU A 238 -11.14 14.41 -30.16
C GLU A 238 -9.80 14.12 -30.86
N SER A 239 -8.86 15.04 -30.78
CA SER A 239 -7.52 14.89 -31.37
C SER A 239 -6.74 13.76 -30.69
N VAL A 240 -6.81 13.68 -29.36
CA VAL A 240 -6.16 12.62 -28.57
C VAL A 240 -6.80 11.26 -28.90
N ALA A 241 -8.13 11.20 -28.99
CA ALA A 241 -8.85 9.96 -29.36
C ALA A 241 -8.43 9.46 -30.75
N LYS A 242 -8.29 10.36 -31.72
CA LYS A 242 -7.81 10.02 -33.06
C LYS A 242 -6.38 9.49 -33.06
N ALA A 243 -5.53 10.03 -32.18
CA ALA A 243 -4.14 9.57 -32.03
C ALA A 243 -4.03 8.20 -31.33
N GLY A 244 -5.09 7.78 -30.63
CA GLY A 244 -5.14 6.48 -29.95
C GLY A 244 -4.24 6.37 -28.73
N LYS A 245 -3.80 7.49 -28.16
CA LYS A 245 -2.93 7.52 -26.99
C LYS A 245 -3.71 7.90 -25.73
N PRO A 246 -3.28 7.43 -24.56
CA PRO A 246 -3.86 7.89 -23.29
C PRO A 246 -3.58 9.38 -23.05
N LEU A 247 -4.38 9.99 -22.21
CA LEU A 247 -4.22 11.41 -21.82
C LEU A 247 -4.19 11.53 -20.30
N LEU A 248 -3.15 12.19 -19.77
CA LEU A 248 -3.13 12.67 -18.39
C LEU A 248 -3.40 14.18 -18.40
N ILE A 249 -4.34 14.63 -17.59
CA ILE A 249 -4.64 16.04 -17.41
C ILE A 249 -4.13 16.48 -16.04
N ILE A 250 -3.25 17.47 -16.02
CA ILE A 250 -2.74 18.11 -14.79
C ILE A 250 -3.22 19.56 -14.83
N ALA A 251 -4.16 19.89 -13.96
CA ALA A 251 -4.79 21.22 -13.90
C ALA A 251 -4.92 21.69 -12.45
N GLU A 252 -5.23 22.95 -12.25
CA GLU A 252 -5.51 23.46 -10.89
C GLU A 252 -6.58 22.59 -10.20
N ASP A 253 -7.65 22.28 -10.93
CA ASP A 253 -8.69 21.33 -10.52
C ASP A 253 -9.51 20.94 -11.76
N ILE A 254 -10.21 19.82 -11.67
CA ILE A 254 -11.23 19.44 -12.66
C ILE A 254 -12.48 19.08 -11.86
N GLU A 255 -13.55 19.77 -12.11
CA GLU A 255 -14.73 19.66 -11.26
C GLU A 255 -16.02 19.58 -12.08
N GLY A 256 -17.11 19.17 -11.41
CA GLY A 256 -18.44 19.15 -11.96
C GLY A 256 -18.61 18.30 -13.21
N GLU A 257 -19.22 18.89 -14.24
CA GLU A 257 -19.55 18.24 -15.50
C GLU A 257 -18.29 17.75 -16.26
N ALA A 258 -17.20 18.51 -16.17
CA ALA A 258 -15.95 18.16 -16.86
C ALA A 258 -15.38 16.85 -16.33
N LEU A 259 -15.29 16.71 -15.02
CA LEU A 259 -14.78 15.47 -14.40
C LEU A 259 -15.69 14.28 -14.71
N ALA A 260 -17.01 14.47 -14.55
CA ALA A 260 -18.00 13.41 -14.82
C ALA A 260 -17.92 12.93 -16.27
N THR A 261 -17.77 13.84 -17.21
CA THR A 261 -17.66 13.50 -18.63
C THR A 261 -16.37 12.75 -18.94
N LEU A 262 -15.24 13.17 -18.37
CA LEU A 262 -13.97 12.46 -18.51
C LEU A 262 -14.08 11.01 -18.00
N VAL A 263 -14.69 10.84 -16.82
CA VAL A 263 -14.90 9.51 -16.23
C VAL A 263 -15.77 8.64 -17.14
N VAL A 264 -16.87 9.17 -17.64
CA VAL A 264 -17.79 8.41 -18.53
C VAL A 264 -17.07 8.01 -19.82
N ASN A 265 -16.31 8.91 -20.44
CA ASN A 265 -15.59 8.61 -21.69
C ASN A 265 -14.46 7.59 -21.45
N ASN A 266 -13.80 7.65 -20.31
CA ASN A 266 -12.79 6.67 -19.92
C ASN A 266 -13.43 5.28 -19.73
N LEU A 267 -14.55 5.20 -18.99
CA LEU A 267 -15.27 3.94 -18.75
C LEU A 267 -15.81 3.32 -20.04
N ARG A 268 -16.20 4.15 -21.01
CA ARG A 268 -16.68 3.70 -22.33
C ARG A 268 -15.55 3.32 -23.28
N GLY A 269 -14.30 3.58 -22.90
CA GLY A 269 -13.13 3.30 -23.74
C GLY A 269 -12.99 4.24 -24.94
N ILE A 270 -13.67 5.39 -24.96
CA ILE A 270 -13.60 6.39 -26.04
C ILE A 270 -12.24 7.08 -26.00
N VAL A 271 -11.83 7.51 -24.81
CA VAL A 271 -10.49 8.07 -24.54
C VAL A 271 -9.99 7.48 -23.24
N LYS A 272 -8.83 6.87 -23.26
CA LYS A 272 -8.18 6.40 -22.02
C LYS A 272 -7.58 7.64 -21.34
N ALA A 273 -8.21 8.13 -20.29
CA ALA A 273 -7.83 9.38 -19.65
C ALA A 273 -7.76 9.25 -18.14
N ALA A 274 -6.92 10.07 -17.52
CA ALA A 274 -6.87 10.29 -16.10
C ALA A 274 -6.59 11.75 -15.80
N ALA A 275 -6.85 12.17 -14.57
CA ALA A 275 -6.68 13.55 -14.17
C ALA A 275 -6.19 13.65 -12.73
N CYS A 276 -5.32 14.61 -12.46
CA CYS A 276 -4.87 14.95 -11.12
C CYS A 276 -4.72 16.47 -10.97
N LYS A 277 -4.65 16.93 -9.73
CA LYS A 277 -4.41 18.35 -9.46
C LYS A 277 -2.95 18.69 -9.68
N ALA A 278 -2.68 19.90 -10.15
CA ALA A 278 -1.32 20.43 -10.26
C ALA A 278 -0.72 20.59 -8.85
N PRO A 279 0.59 20.32 -8.68
CA PRO A 279 1.24 20.49 -7.38
C PRO A 279 1.43 21.96 -7.02
N GLY A 280 1.42 22.28 -5.73
CA GLY A 280 1.64 23.63 -5.23
C GLY A 280 0.40 24.53 -5.29
N PHE A 281 0.58 25.78 -4.97
CA PHE A 281 -0.45 26.81 -4.94
C PHE A 281 0.10 28.13 -5.49
N GLY A 282 -0.76 28.92 -6.13
CA GLY A 282 -0.40 30.24 -6.66
C GLY A 282 0.78 30.20 -7.62
N ASP A 283 1.75 31.08 -7.45
CA ASP A 283 2.93 31.19 -8.33
C ASP A 283 3.81 29.93 -8.28
N ARG A 284 3.84 29.23 -7.14
CA ARG A 284 4.56 27.95 -7.05
C ARG A 284 3.94 26.90 -7.94
N ARG A 285 2.60 26.85 -8.01
CA ARG A 285 1.90 25.92 -8.91
C ARG A 285 2.29 26.18 -10.36
N LYS A 286 2.35 27.45 -10.78
CA LYS A 286 2.77 27.83 -12.13
C LYS A 286 4.19 27.38 -12.40
N ALA A 287 5.11 27.64 -11.46
CA ALA A 287 6.51 27.25 -11.58
C ALA A 287 6.67 25.72 -11.67
N MET A 288 5.90 24.97 -10.88
CA MET A 288 5.95 23.50 -10.91
C MET A 288 5.33 22.95 -12.20
N LEU A 289 4.26 23.56 -12.72
CA LEU A 289 3.73 23.19 -14.04
C LEU A 289 4.77 23.41 -15.16
N GLU A 290 5.52 24.52 -15.10
CA GLU A 290 6.63 24.78 -16.03
C GLU A 290 7.73 23.72 -15.90
N ASP A 291 8.06 23.30 -14.69
CA ASP A 291 9.05 22.24 -14.45
C ASP A 291 8.59 20.94 -15.13
N ILE A 292 7.31 20.59 -14.98
CA ILE A 292 6.72 19.41 -15.63
C ILE A 292 6.71 19.56 -17.16
N ALA A 293 6.41 20.77 -17.67
CA ALA A 293 6.42 21.05 -19.11
C ALA A 293 7.81 20.80 -19.70
N ILE A 294 8.84 21.30 -19.04
CA ILE A 294 10.23 21.13 -19.48
C ILE A 294 10.62 19.65 -19.44
N LEU A 295 10.23 18.94 -18.38
CA LEU A 295 10.49 17.51 -18.21
C LEU A 295 9.83 16.66 -19.30
N THR A 296 8.65 17.04 -19.74
CA THR A 296 7.84 16.23 -20.69
C THR A 296 7.85 16.75 -22.12
N GLY A 297 8.52 17.88 -22.35
CA GLY A 297 8.56 18.51 -23.67
C GLY A 297 7.24 19.16 -24.08
N GLY A 298 6.37 19.47 -23.11
CA GLY A 298 5.08 20.11 -23.35
C GLY A 298 5.09 21.61 -23.09
N THR A 299 3.90 22.20 -23.17
CA THR A 299 3.69 23.63 -22.94
C THR A 299 2.57 23.80 -21.88
N VAL A 300 2.76 24.69 -20.93
CA VAL A 300 1.70 25.04 -19.99
C VAL A 300 0.67 25.92 -20.71
N ILE A 301 -0.57 25.47 -20.78
CA ILE A 301 -1.66 26.25 -21.36
C ILE A 301 -2.08 27.28 -20.30
N SER A 302 -1.86 28.55 -20.62
CA SER A 302 -2.15 29.67 -19.73
C SER A 302 -2.61 30.89 -20.54
N GLU A 303 -3.69 31.48 -20.11
CA GLU A 303 -4.20 32.72 -20.74
C GLU A 303 -3.21 33.89 -20.59
N GLU A 304 -2.37 33.85 -19.57
CA GLU A 304 -1.34 34.88 -19.33
C GLU A 304 -0.32 34.96 -20.48
N VAL A 305 -0.07 33.83 -21.14
CA VAL A 305 0.82 33.76 -22.31
C VAL A 305 0.05 33.67 -23.63
N GLY A 306 -1.26 33.89 -23.57
CA GLY A 306 -2.12 33.93 -24.77
C GLY A 306 -2.60 32.57 -25.26
N LEU A 307 -2.45 31.50 -24.44
CA LEU A 307 -2.90 30.16 -24.78
C LEU A 307 -4.23 29.85 -24.08
N THR A 308 -5.16 29.26 -24.83
CA THR A 308 -6.46 28.86 -24.27
C THR A 308 -6.65 27.34 -24.43
N LEU A 309 -7.47 26.77 -23.56
CA LEU A 309 -7.76 25.34 -23.60
C LEU A 309 -8.43 24.94 -24.94
N GLU A 310 -9.34 25.78 -25.45
CA GLU A 310 -10.02 25.57 -26.74
C GLU A 310 -9.05 25.56 -27.93
N GLY A 311 -7.97 26.34 -27.83
CA GLY A 311 -6.95 26.46 -28.87
C GLY A 311 -5.81 25.46 -28.74
N ALA A 312 -5.79 24.68 -27.67
CA ALA A 312 -4.71 23.72 -27.44
C ALA A 312 -4.72 22.58 -28.49
N SER A 313 -3.55 22.18 -28.89
CA SER A 313 -3.35 21.11 -29.88
C SER A 313 -2.49 19.99 -29.28
N VAL A 314 -2.43 18.87 -29.98
CA VAL A 314 -1.57 17.74 -29.61
C VAL A 314 -0.10 18.16 -29.52
N GLU A 315 0.31 19.17 -30.31
CA GLU A 315 1.69 19.69 -30.32
C GLU A 315 2.06 20.42 -29.02
N ASP A 316 1.06 20.90 -28.25
CA ASP A 316 1.28 21.57 -26.99
C ASP A 316 1.43 20.58 -25.83
N LEU A 317 1.05 19.31 -26.04
CA LEU A 317 1.05 18.29 -25.00
C LEU A 317 2.45 17.75 -24.73
N GLY A 318 2.76 17.55 -23.46
CA GLY A 318 3.95 16.80 -23.07
C GLY A 318 3.75 15.31 -23.33
N THR A 319 4.84 14.56 -23.32
CA THR A 319 4.80 13.09 -23.44
C THR A 319 5.82 12.47 -22.49
N SER A 320 5.58 11.23 -22.14
CA SER A 320 6.52 10.41 -21.36
C SER A 320 6.35 8.95 -21.76
N LYS A 321 7.26 8.11 -21.35
CA LYS A 321 7.15 6.67 -21.59
C LYS A 321 6.00 6.09 -20.77
N ARG A 322 5.86 6.53 -19.51
CA ARG A 322 4.82 6.02 -18.61
C ARG A 322 4.45 7.04 -17.55
N VAL A 323 3.20 7.00 -17.11
CA VAL A 323 2.72 7.73 -15.92
C VAL A 323 2.02 6.75 -15.01
N VAL A 324 2.28 6.87 -13.70
CA VAL A 324 1.62 6.08 -12.66
C VAL A 324 1.03 7.03 -11.62
N LEU A 325 -0.28 6.91 -11.34
CA LEU A 325 -0.92 7.67 -10.27
C LEU A 325 -1.51 6.70 -9.24
N ASN A 326 -1.33 7.01 -7.98
CA ASN A 326 -2.08 6.36 -6.91
C ASN A 326 -3.00 7.40 -6.24
N LYS A 327 -3.54 7.10 -5.08
CA LYS A 327 -4.45 8.03 -4.37
C LYS A 327 -3.75 9.32 -3.89
N ASP A 328 -2.43 9.27 -3.70
CA ASP A 328 -1.65 10.35 -3.08
C ASP A 328 -0.66 11.03 -4.03
N ASN A 329 -0.14 10.31 -5.01
CA ASN A 329 0.98 10.76 -5.83
C ASN A 329 0.75 10.53 -7.33
N ALA A 330 1.42 11.35 -8.14
CA ALA A 330 1.57 11.15 -9.59
C ALA A 330 3.05 11.08 -9.91
N THR A 331 3.46 10.04 -10.65
CA THR A 331 4.85 9.80 -11.07
C THR A 331 4.92 9.80 -12.60
N ILE A 332 5.76 10.67 -13.15
CA ILE A 332 6.07 10.74 -14.58
C ILE A 332 7.42 10.04 -14.77
N ILE A 333 7.47 9.05 -15.64
CA ILE A 333 8.63 8.20 -15.85
C ILE A 333 9.10 8.39 -17.31
N ASP A 334 10.38 8.72 -17.48
CA ASP A 334 11.03 8.88 -18.77
C ASP A 334 10.30 9.94 -19.62
N GLY A 335 10.30 11.17 -19.12
CA GLY A 335 9.73 12.32 -19.82
C GLY A 335 10.51 12.64 -21.10
N ALA A 336 9.80 13.09 -22.14
CA ALA A 336 10.37 13.35 -23.47
C ALA A 336 11.03 14.74 -23.60
N GLY A 337 11.22 15.44 -22.49
CA GLY A 337 11.90 16.76 -22.49
C GLY A 337 13.38 16.65 -22.85
N ASP A 338 13.93 17.74 -23.37
CA ASP A 338 15.35 17.81 -23.71
C ASP A 338 16.21 17.91 -22.45
N GLU A 339 17.18 17.02 -22.29
CA GLU A 339 18.11 16.99 -21.15
C GLU A 339 18.81 18.33 -20.92
N SER A 340 19.17 19.04 -22.00
CA SER A 340 19.83 20.35 -21.88
C SER A 340 18.88 21.43 -21.33
N ALA A 341 17.59 21.35 -21.68
CA ALA A 341 16.55 22.24 -21.14
C ALA A 341 16.30 21.95 -19.66
N ILE A 342 16.27 20.67 -19.27
CA ILE A 342 16.12 20.23 -17.87
C ILE A 342 17.33 20.75 -17.05
N ALA A 343 18.55 20.54 -17.54
CA ALA A 343 19.77 21.01 -16.86
C ALA A 343 19.77 22.55 -16.69
N THR A 344 19.35 23.27 -17.74
CA THR A 344 19.22 24.73 -17.72
C THR A 344 18.22 25.17 -16.64
N ARG A 345 17.07 24.49 -16.58
CA ARG A 345 16.03 24.79 -15.57
C ARG A 345 16.52 24.53 -14.15
N VAL A 346 17.23 23.42 -13.93
CA VAL A 346 17.83 23.08 -12.64
C VAL A 346 18.80 24.21 -12.21
N ASN A 347 19.65 24.69 -13.12
CA ASN A 347 20.61 25.76 -12.84
C ASN A 347 19.92 27.09 -12.53
N GLN A 348 18.81 27.40 -13.22
CA GLN A 348 17.98 28.59 -12.93
C GLN A 348 17.42 28.53 -11.51
N ILE A 349 16.89 27.37 -11.10
CA ILE A 349 16.33 27.21 -9.74
C ILE A 349 17.45 27.27 -8.70
N ARG A 350 18.62 26.69 -8.96
CA ARG A 350 19.80 26.82 -8.07
C ARG A 350 20.22 28.27 -7.86
N ALA A 351 20.19 29.06 -8.92
CA ALA A 351 20.48 30.50 -8.82
C ALA A 351 19.46 31.19 -7.88
N GLN A 352 18.18 30.86 -8.03
CA GLN A 352 17.13 31.39 -7.15
C GLN A 352 17.34 30.97 -5.68
N VAL A 353 17.85 29.75 -5.41
CA VAL A 353 18.19 29.27 -4.05
C VAL A 353 19.25 30.19 -3.42
N GLU A 354 20.23 30.61 -4.21
CA GLU A 354 21.32 31.50 -3.72
C GLU A 354 20.86 32.95 -3.51
N GLU A 355 19.88 33.39 -4.32
CA GLU A 355 19.36 34.77 -4.24
C GLU A 355 18.32 34.97 -3.14
N THR A 356 17.55 33.96 -2.78
CA THR A 356 16.48 34.11 -1.79
C THR A 356 17.02 34.26 -0.38
N THR A 357 16.37 35.16 0.38
CA THR A 357 16.68 35.38 1.81
C THR A 357 15.71 34.66 2.75
N SER A 358 14.66 34.03 2.19
CA SER A 358 13.65 33.30 2.95
C SER A 358 14.05 31.83 3.07
N ASP A 359 14.28 31.35 4.27
CA ASP A 359 14.62 29.94 4.53
C ASP A 359 13.52 29.00 4.01
N TYR A 360 12.26 29.39 4.14
CA TYR A 360 11.14 28.62 3.63
C TYR A 360 11.15 28.52 2.09
N ASP A 361 11.38 29.65 1.41
CA ASP A 361 11.45 29.66 -0.06
C ASP A 361 12.67 28.89 -0.54
N LYS A 362 13.78 29.01 0.19
CA LYS A 362 15.01 28.24 -0.10
C LYS A 362 14.74 26.73 -0.05
N GLU A 363 14.08 26.27 1.00
CA GLU A 363 13.68 24.87 1.15
C GLU A 363 12.81 24.40 -0.04
N LYS A 364 11.80 25.19 -0.39
CA LYS A 364 10.89 24.83 -1.50
C LYS A 364 11.57 24.84 -2.87
N LEU A 365 12.51 25.72 -3.08
CA LEU A 365 13.33 25.72 -4.31
C LEU A 365 14.25 24.50 -4.36
N GLN A 366 14.85 24.14 -3.22
CA GLN A 366 15.69 22.94 -3.11
C GLN A 366 14.89 21.65 -3.40
N GLU A 367 13.65 21.58 -2.92
CA GLU A 367 12.74 20.46 -3.24
C GLU A 367 12.51 20.35 -4.75
N ARG A 368 12.31 21.48 -5.44
CA ARG A 368 12.12 21.49 -6.90
C ARG A 368 13.39 21.02 -7.63
N VAL A 369 14.56 21.46 -7.19
CA VAL A 369 15.85 20.99 -7.74
C VAL A 369 15.97 19.47 -7.59
N ALA A 370 15.68 18.96 -6.38
CA ALA A 370 15.77 17.52 -6.09
C ALA A 370 14.83 16.71 -7.00
N LYS A 371 13.60 17.19 -7.19
CA LYS A 371 12.60 16.52 -8.06
C LYS A 371 13.02 16.49 -9.52
N LEU A 372 13.57 17.60 -10.03
CA LEU A 372 14.00 17.68 -11.45
C LEU A 372 15.33 16.96 -11.72
N ALA A 373 16.30 17.10 -10.81
CA ALA A 373 17.65 16.58 -10.99
C ALA A 373 17.80 15.11 -10.61
N GLY A 374 16.93 14.59 -9.74
CA GLY A 374 17.05 13.25 -9.16
C GLY A 374 16.69 12.13 -10.14
N GLY A 375 15.80 12.38 -11.06
CA GLY A 375 15.30 11.35 -11.97
C GLY A 375 14.44 10.30 -11.27
N VAL A 376 14.20 9.20 -11.97
CA VAL A 376 13.45 8.04 -11.47
C VAL A 376 14.27 6.78 -11.72
N ALA A 377 14.50 5.99 -10.67
CA ALA A 377 15.08 4.66 -10.81
C ALA A 377 13.95 3.68 -11.14
N VAL A 378 14.12 2.92 -12.21
CA VAL A 378 13.14 1.92 -12.67
C VAL A 378 13.75 0.53 -12.49
N ILE A 379 13.21 -0.23 -11.54
CA ILE A 379 13.59 -1.64 -11.34
C ILE A 379 12.71 -2.48 -12.27
N LYS A 380 13.31 -3.10 -13.27
CA LYS A 380 12.63 -4.02 -14.19
C LYS A 380 12.81 -5.43 -13.70
N VAL A 381 11.72 -6.05 -13.29
CA VAL A 381 11.74 -7.40 -12.71
C VAL A 381 11.77 -8.44 -13.84
N GLY A 382 12.72 -9.36 -13.78
CA GLY A 382 12.85 -10.46 -14.73
C GLY A 382 12.30 -11.77 -14.18
N ALA A 383 11.61 -12.54 -15.05
CA ALA A 383 11.08 -13.86 -14.66
C ALA A 383 10.86 -14.75 -15.88
N GLY A 384 10.74 -16.05 -15.64
CA GLY A 384 10.55 -17.06 -16.69
C GLY A 384 9.10 -17.28 -17.10
N SER A 385 8.13 -16.76 -16.32
CA SER A 385 6.70 -16.90 -16.61
C SER A 385 5.91 -15.71 -16.06
N GLU A 386 4.71 -15.50 -16.60
CA GLU A 386 3.82 -14.41 -16.15
C GLU A 386 3.43 -14.53 -14.67
N VAL A 387 3.18 -15.76 -14.20
CA VAL A 387 2.82 -16.01 -12.79
C VAL A 387 3.99 -15.65 -11.87
N GLU A 388 5.20 -16.10 -12.25
CA GLU A 388 6.43 -15.77 -11.51
C GLU A 388 6.73 -14.27 -11.55
N MET A 389 6.50 -13.62 -12.69
CA MET A 389 6.69 -12.18 -12.88
C MET A 389 5.85 -11.37 -11.89
N LYS A 390 4.56 -11.68 -11.80
CA LYS A 390 3.64 -10.98 -10.90
C LYS A 390 4.02 -11.16 -9.43
N GLU A 391 4.36 -12.39 -9.03
CA GLU A 391 4.80 -12.71 -7.67
C GLU A 391 6.09 -11.96 -7.33
N LYS A 392 7.07 -12.02 -8.22
CA LYS A 392 8.37 -11.41 -8.00
C LYS A 392 8.27 -9.87 -7.98
N LYS A 393 7.44 -9.29 -8.86
CA LYS A 393 7.18 -7.84 -8.86
C LYS A 393 6.59 -7.39 -7.52
N ALA A 394 5.56 -8.07 -7.04
CA ALA A 394 4.93 -7.76 -5.73
C ALA A 394 5.97 -7.86 -4.60
N ARG A 395 6.82 -8.88 -4.62
CA ARG A 395 7.88 -9.06 -3.63
C ARG A 395 8.92 -7.92 -3.65
N VAL A 396 9.28 -7.42 -4.84
CA VAL A 396 10.18 -6.28 -4.99
C VAL A 396 9.51 -4.99 -4.48
N GLU A 397 8.22 -4.80 -4.78
CA GLU A 397 7.44 -3.65 -4.29
C GLU A 397 7.38 -3.65 -2.75
N ASP A 398 7.09 -4.79 -2.13
CA ASP A 398 7.07 -4.93 -0.66
C ASP A 398 8.45 -4.63 -0.05
N ALA A 399 9.51 -5.18 -0.66
CA ALA A 399 10.89 -4.93 -0.20
C ALA A 399 11.27 -3.45 -0.32
N LEU A 400 10.82 -2.77 -1.38
CA LEU A 400 11.04 -1.32 -1.56
C LEU A 400 10.33 -0.52 -0.46
N HIS A 401 9.06 -0.85 -0.16
CA HIS A 401 8.31 -0.19 0.92
C HIS A 401 9.00 -0.40 2.28
N SER A 402 9.44 -1.62 2.54
CA SER A 402 10.12 -1.99 3.78
C SER A 402 11.45 -1.22 3.94
N THR A 403 12.24 -1.10 2.87
CA THR A 403 13.50 -0.34 2.90
C THR A 403 13.26 1.15 3.10
N ARG A 404 12.21 1.72 2.49
CA ARG A 404 11.83 3.12 2.72
C ARG A 404 11.44 3.35 4.18
N ALA A 405 10.63 2.47 4.75
CA ALA A 405 10.25 2.52 6.16
C ALA A 405 11.48 2.47 7.08
N ALA A 406 12.47 1.63 6.74
CA ALA A 406 13.73 1.50 7.49
C ALA A 406 14.58 2.78 7.42
N VAL A 407 14.68 3.41 6.26
CA VAL A 407 15.39 4.67 6.09
C VAL A 407 14.71 5.78 6.91
N GLU A 408 13.38 5.78 6.94
CA GLU A 408 12.57 6.81 7.58
C GLU A 408 12.64 6.78 9.12
N GLU A 409 12.50 5.61 9.75
CA GLU A 409 12.43 5.47 11.22
C GLU A 409 13.49 4.54 11.80
N GLY A 410 14.43 4.05 11.00
CA GLY A 410 15.45 3.13 11.46
C GLY A 410 15.00 1.68 11.52
N VAL A 411 15.86 0.84 12.06
CA VAL A 411 15.65 -0.62 12.14
C VAL A 411 15.74 -1.12 13.58
N VAL A 412 15.06 -2.23 13.83
CA VAL A 412 15.07 -2.95 15.11
C VAL A 412 15.47 -4.41 14.85
N PRO A 413 15.87 -5.18 15.88
CA PRO A 413 16.13 -6.61 15.71
C PRO A 413 14.92 -7.31 15.12
N GLY A 414 15.11 -8.02 14.01
CA GLY A 414 14.03 -8.67 13.27
C GLY A 414 13.64 -10.05 13.81
N GLY A 415 12.82 -10.75 13.03
CA GLY A 415 12.38 -12.10 13.35
C GLY A 415 11.46 -12.16 14.58
N GLY A 416 10.77 -11.09 14.91
CA GLY A 416 9.90 -11.00 16.10
C GLY A 416 10.65 -10.67 17.39
N SER A 417 11.98 -10.49 17.33
CA SER A 417 12.81 -10.25 18.53
C SER A 417 12.49 -8.91 19.20
N ALA A 418 12.25 -7.85 18.41
CA ALA A 418 11.91 -6.52 18.96
C ALA A 418 10.64 -6.57 19.81
N LEU A 419 9.63 -7.35 19.40
CA LEU A 419 8.39 -7.53 20.17
C LEU A 419 8.64 -8.28 21.48
N ILE A 420 9.55 -9.24 21.47
CA ILE A 420 9.97 -9.94 22.71
C ILE A 420 10.65 -8.97 23.67
N ARG A 421 11.47 -8.03 23.16
CA ARG A 421 12.08 -6.99 24.03
C ARG A 421 11.02 -6.08 24.66
N CYS A 422 9.87 -5.86 24.01
CA CYS A 422 8.77 -5.08 24.58
C CYS A 422 8.18 -5.70 25.86
N LEU A 423 8.36 -7.01 26.08
CA LEU A 423 7.87 -7.68 27.28
C LEU A 423 8.42 -7.04 28.56
N GLU A 424 9.67 -6.59 28.56
CA GLU A 424 10.28 -5.91 29.71
C GLU A 424 9.57 -4.58 30.02
N ALA A 425 9.28 -3.78 28.99
CA ALA A 425 8.59 -2.50 29.17
C ALA A 425 7.18 -2.70 29.73
N VAL A 426 6.47 -3.71 29.22
CA VAL A 426 5.09 -4.00 29.62
C VAL A 426 5.02 -4.66 31.01
N SER A 427 6.05 -5.41 31.42
CA SER A 427 6.07 -6.08 32.74
C SER A 427 6.01 -5.12 33.93
N LYS A 428 6.35 -3.86 33.71
CA LYS A 428 6.36 -2.81 34.75
C LYS A 428 5.07 -2.00 34.79
N LEU A 429 4.14 -2.26 33.87
CA LEU A 429 2.89 -1.52 33.78
C LEU A 429 1.86 -2.05 34.77
N GLU A 430 1.10 -1.12 35.36
CA GLU A 430 -0.04 -1.42 36.22
C GLU A 430 -1.27 -0.71 35.66
N GLY A 431 -2.38 -1.42 35.63
CA GLY A 431 -3.68 -0.86 35.29
C GLY A 431 -4.35 -0.25 36.53
N ASP A 432 -5.41 0.49 36.30
CA ASP A 432 -6.18 1.13 37.39
C ASP A 432 -7.04 0.11 38.18
N ASN A 433 -7.22 -1.09 37.61
CA ASN A 433 -7.98 -2.18 38.21
C ASN A 433 -7.52 -3.54 37.64
N ASP A 434 -8.05 -4.63 38.19
CA ASP A 434 -7.66 -5.99 37.83
C ASP A 434 -7.96 -6.31 36.36
N ASP A 435 -9.09 -5.85 35.82
CA ASP A 435 -9.46 -6.11 34.43
C ASP A 435 -8.47 -5.40 33.44
N GLN A 436 -8.01 -4.21 33.81
CA GLN A 436 -6.95 -3.52 33.02
C GLN A 436 -5.63 -4.29 33.11
N ASN A 437 -5.29 -4.85 34.27
CA ASN A 437 -4.09 -5.68 34.41
C ASN A 437 -4.17 -6.93 33.55
N VAL A 438 -5.36 -7.54 33.44
CA VAL A 438 -5.57 -8.66 32.52
C VAL A 438 -5.41 -8.18 31.05
N GLY A 439 -5.91 -7.01 30.70
CA GLY A 439 -5.72 -6.40 29.38
C GLY A 439 -4.24 -6.24 29.01
N ILE A 440 -3.43 -5.76 29.97
CA ILE A 440 -1.97 -5.66 29.80
C ILE A 440 -1.37 -7.04 29.53
N ASN A 441 -1.79 -8.07 30.28
CA ASN A 441 -1.30 -9.44 30.10
C ASN A 441 -1.73 -10.06 28.75
N ILE A 442 -2.92 -9.71 28.26
CA ILE A 442 -3.37 -10.13 26.91
C ILE A 442 -2.39 -9.60 25.84
N ALA A 443 -2.08 -8.30 25.89
CA ALA A 443 -1.12 -7.70 24.95
C ALA A 443 0.27 -8.33 25.10
N ARG A 444 0.72 -8.56 26.35
CA ARG A 444 2.00 -9.20 26.63
C ARG A 444 2.11 -10.57 25.96
N LYS A 445 1.07 -11.42 26.06
CA LYS A 445 1.04 -12.72 25.37
C LYS A 445 1.07 -12.54 23.85
N ALA A 446 0.35 -11.55 23.34
CA ALA A 446 0.28 -11.30 21.90
C ALA A 446 1.65 -10.93 21.32
N PHE A 447 2.51 -10.24 22.07
CA PHE A 447 3.85 -9.85 21.59
C PHE A 447 4.75 -11.06 21.30
N GLU A 448 4.48 -12.22 21.91
CA GLU A 448 5.19 -13.47 21.59
C GLU A 448 4.68 -14.13 20.31
N ALA A 449 3.46 -13.81 19.87
CA ALA A 449 2.77 -14.56 18.81
C ALA A 449 3.52 -14.51 17.46
N PRO A 450 4.09 -13.38 17.00
CA PRO A 450 4.84 -13.38 15.73
C PRO A 450 6.06 -14.32 15.75
N LEU A 451 6.89 -14.27 16.79
CA LEU A 451 8.04 -15.19 16.90
C LEU A 451 7.55 -16.64 16.99
N ARG A 452 6.51 -16.91 17.76
CA ARG A 452 5.91 -18.26 17.86
C ARG A 452 5.48 -18.77 16.48
N GLN A 453 4.86 -17.91 15.68
CA GLN A 453 4.41 -18.30 14.34
C GLN A 453 5.58 -18.53 13.38
N ILE A 454 6.60 -17.67 13.40
CA ILE A 454 7.83 -17.83 12.60
C ILE A 454 8.48 -19.19 12.89
N VAL A 455 8.61 -19.52 14.19
CA VAL A 455 9.22 -20.78 14.66
C VAL A 455 8.36 -21.98 14.23
N SER A 456 7.04 -21.88 14.40
CA SER A 456 6.10 -22.92 13.98
C SER A 456 6.18 -23.20 12.48
N ASN A 457 6.24 -22.14 11.66
CA ASN A 457 6.39 -22.26 10.21
C ASN A 457 7.74 -22.89 9.82
N ALA A 458 8.76 -22.74 10.67
CA ALA A 458 10.06 -23.36 10.50
C ALA A 458 10.08 -24.85 10.90
N GLY A 459 9.00 -25.33 11.53
CA GLY A 459 8.90 -26.73 11.99
C GLY A 459 9.60 -27.00 13.31
N GLU A 460 9.85 -25.94 14.09
CA GLU A 460 10.53 -26.03 15.40
C GLU A 460 9.54 -25.85 16.54
N GLU A 461 9.96 -26.13 17.78
CA GLU A 461 9.08 -26.00 18.98
C GLU A 461 9.08 -24.55 19.48
N PRO A 462 7.97 -23.80 19.29
CA PRO A 462 7.94 -22.38 19.65
C PRO A 462 8.22 -22.08 21.13
N SER A 463 7.73 -22.90 22.05
CA SER A 463 7.84 -22.61 23.49
C SER A 463 9.29 -22.60 23.96
N VAL A 464 10.11 -23.52 23.44
CA VAL A 464 11.53 -23.63 23.79
C VAL A 464 12.29 -22.39 23.26
N ILE A 465 12.05 -22.05 22.01
CA ILE A 465 12.77 -20.96 21.33
C ILE A 465 12.40 -19.60 21.91
N VAL A 466 11.08 -19.36 22.10
CA VAL A 466 10.60 -18.08 22.65
C VAL A 466 11.18 -17.86 24.06
N ASN A 467 11.15 -18.88 24.92
CA ASN A 467 11.73 -18.75 26.27
C ASN A 467 13.23 -18.41 26.21
N LYS A 468 13.98 -19.03 25.32
CA LYS A 468 15.42 -18.75 25.16
C LYS A 468 15.66 -17.32 24.65
N VAL A 469 14.79 -16.82 23.75
CA VAL A 469 14.89 -15.44 23.26
C VAL A 469 14.51 -14.44 24.36
N ILE A 470 13.50 -14.75 25.18
CA ILE A 470 13.09 -13.93 26.35
C ILE A 470 14.26 -13.77 27.33
N ASP A 471 14.99 -14.86 27.60
CA ASP A 471 16.15 -14.85 28.52
C ASP A 471 17.33 -14.03 27.96
N GLY A 472 17.38 -13.82 26.65
CA GLY A 472 18.40 -13.03 25.97
C GLY A 472 18.20 -11.53 26.19
N LYS A 473 19.21 -10.74 25.82
CA LYS A 473 19.21 -9.28 25.96
C LYS A 473 19.61 -8.59 24.66
N GLY A 474 19.27 -7.31 24.58
CA GLY A 474 19.61 -6.47 23.42
C GLY A 474 19.02 -7.02 22.13
N SER A 475 19.87 -7.24 21.13
CA SER A 475 19.47 -7.72 19.81
C SER A 475 19.42 -9.25 19.69
N PHE A 476 19.59 -9.98 20.79
CA PHE A 476 19.59 -11.44 20.77
C PHE A 476 18.25 -12.00 20.28
N GLY A 477 18.30 -12.93 19.34
CA GLY A 477 17.11 -13.55 18.77
C GLY A 477 17.40 -14.91 18.14
N PHE A 478 16.46 -15.37 17.31
CA PHE A 478 16.53 -16.68 16.66
C PHE A 478 16.38 -16.51 15.14
N ASN A 479 17.40 -16.97 14.41
CA ASN A 479 17.36 -17.03 12.95
C ASN A 479 16.63 -18.31 12.50
N ALA A 480 15.37 -18.19 12.12
CA ALA A 480 14.54 -19.33 11.72
C ALA A 480 14.98 -19.94 10.38
N ALA A 481 15.76 -19.23 9.57
CA ALA A 481 16.29 -19.77 8.30
C ALA A 481 17.37 -20.83 8.57
N THR A 482 18.29 -20.57 9.52
CA THR A 482 19.45 -21.42 9.82
C THR A 482 19.31 -22.20 11.14
N SER A 483 18.29 -21.91 11.94
CA SER A 483 18.05 -22.47 13.29
C SER A 483 19.17 -22.10 14.28
N GLU A 484 19.73 -20.89 14.14
CA GLU A 484 20.82 -20.39 14.99
C GLU A 484 20.34 -19.24 15.87
N TYR A 485 20.93 -19.12 17.06
CA TYR A 485 20.72 -17.99 17.97
C TYR A 485 21.88 -17.01 17.85
N GLY A 486 21.60 -15.73 17.97
CA GLY A 486 22.64 -14.70 17.94
C GLY A 486 22.09 -13.29 17.97
N ASP A 487 22.98 -12.34 17.75
CA ASP A 487 22.60 -10.94 17.61
C ASP A 487 21.95 -10.74 16.23
N MET A 488 20.66 -10.38 16.22
CA MET A 488 19.88 -10.26 14.97
C MET A 488 20.42 -9.13 14.08
N ILE A 489 20.90 -8.06 14.69
CA ILE A 489 21.48 -6.93 13.92
C ILE A 489 22.79 -7.38 13.23
N GLU A 490 23.67 -8.05 13.97
CA GLU A 490 24.93 -8.60 13.38
C GLU A 490 24.65 -9.63 12.30
N MET A 491 23.59 -10.43 12.46
CA MET A 491 23.16 -11.42 11.46
C MET A 491 22.49 -10.80 10.23
N GLY A 492 22.22 -9.48 10.27
CA GLY A 492 21.53 -8.78 9.19
C GLY A 492 20.01 -9.04 9.14
N ILE A 493 19.43 -9.53 10.23
CA ILE A 493 17.98 -9.80 10.33
C ILE A 493 17.34 -8.59 10.98
N LEU A 494 16.89 -7.66 10.15
CA LEU A 494 16.45 -6.33 10.52
C LEU A 494 14.99 -6.13 10.12
N ASP A 495 14.18 -5.59 11.01
CA ASP A 495 12.82 -5.13 10.70
C ASP A 495 12.78 -3.60 10.79
N PRO A 496 12.07 -2.91 9.88
CA PRO A 496 11.86 -1.47 10.04
C PRO A 496 11.07 -1.16 11.31
N ALA A 497 11.53 -0.18 12.08
CA ALA A 497 10.83 0.23 13.30
C ALA A 497 9.41 0.71 13.00
N LYS A 498 9.22 1.44 11.90
CA LYS A 498 7.92 1.91 11.43
C LYS A 498 6.94 0.75 11.21
N VAL A 499 7.40 -0.32 10.55
CA VAL A 499 6.59 -1.52 10.27
C VAL A 499 6.15 -2.19 11.58
N THR A 500 7.08 -2.39 12.51
CA THR A 500 6.79 -3.04 13.79
C THR A 500 5.80 -2.23 14.63
N ARG A 501 6.01 -0.90 14.75
CA ARG A 501 5.10 -0.06 15.54
C ARG A 501 3.71 0.06 14.90
N THR A 502 3.63 0.17 13.57
CA THR A 502 2.34 0.24 12.86
C THR A 502 1.55 -1.05 13.05
N ALA A 503 2.23 -2.20 12.95
CA ALA A 503 1.59 -3.51 13.20
C ALA A 503 1.01 -3.58 14.62
N LEU A 504 1.75 -3.11 15.63
CA LEU A 504 1.29 -3.05 17.02
C LEU A 504 0.05 -2.16 17.16
N GLN A 505 0.08 -0.96 16.59
CA GLN A 505 -0.98 0.03 16.68
C GLN A 505 -2.26 -0.45 15.99
N ALA A 506 -2.14 -0.95 14.75
CA ALA A 506 -3.29 -1.46 13.98
C ALA A 506 -3.92 -2.68 14.68
N ALA A 507 -3.09 -3.62 15.12
CA ALA A 507 -3.57 -4.82 15.81
C ALA A 507 -4.28 -4.47 17.12
N GLY A 508 -3.69 -3.62 17.96
CA GLY A 508 -4.27 -3.22 19.23
C GLY A 508 -5.59 -2.47 19.07
N SER A 509 -5.64 -1.55 18.09
CA SER A 509 -6.82 -0.73 17.82
C SER A 509 -8.01 -1.60 17.39
N VAL A 510 -7.85 -2.39 16.34
CA VAL A 510 -8.97 -3.17 15.77
C VAL A 510 -9.35 -4.32 16.70
N ALA A 511 -8.36 -5.06 17.25
CA ALA A 511 -8.65 -6.15 18.20
C ALA A 511 -9.35 -5.61 19.45
N GLY A 512 -8.96 -4.43 19.94
CA GLY A 512 -9.63 -3.76 21.06
C GLY A 512 -11.10 -3.45 20.76
N MET A 513 -11.42 -3.01 19.56
CA MET A 513 -12.82 -2.80 19.14
C MET A 513 -13.58 -4.13 19.08
N MET A 514 -12.95 -5.18 18.57
CA MET A 514 -13.58 -6.50 18.46
C MET A 514 -13.96 -7.08 19.82
N ILE A 515 -13.07 -7.00 20.81
CA ILE A 515 -13.36 -7.55 22.15
C ILE A 515 -14.43 -6.75 22.90
N THR A 516 -14.64 -5.47 22.54
CA THR A 516 -15.68 -4.62 23.14
C THR A 516 -17.03 -4.74 22.40
N THR A 517 -17.09 -5.53 21.32
CA THR A 517 -18.31 -5.71 20.53
C THR A 517 -19.30 -6.62 21.29
N GLU A 518 -20.54 -6.14 21.45
CA GLU A 518 -21.62 -6.89 22.10
C GLU A 518 -22.72 -7.32 21.14
N ALA A 519 -22.88 -6.61 20.02
CA ALA A 519 -23.92 -6.91 19.05
C ALA A 519 -23.38 -6.81 17.62
N MET A 520 -23.88 -7.68 16.74
CA MET A 520 -23.57 -7.66 15.31
C MET A 520 -24.89 -7.58 14.53
N VAL A 521 -24.95 -6.70 13.55
CA VAL A 521 -26.16 -6.44 12.75
C VAL A 521 -25.85 -6.61 11.28
N THR A 522 -26.63 -7.44 10.56
CA THR A 522 -26.46 -7.67 9.14
C THR A 522 -27.82 -7.69 8.42
N ASP A 523 -27.80 -7.59 7.09
CA ASP A 523 -29.01 -7.75 6.29
C ASP A 523 -29.40 -9.24 6.23
N VAL A 524 -30.68 -9.52 6.42
CA VAL A 524 -31.22 -10.89 6.19
C VAL A 524 -30.99 -11.23 4.71
N PRO A 525 -30.44 -12.42 4.42
CA PRO A 525 -30.29 -12.84 3.02
C PRO A 525 -31.64 -12.81 2.29
N LYS A 526 -31.66 -12.23 1.12
CA LYS A 526 -32.85 -12.30 0.27
C LYS A 526 -32.95 -13.74 -0.26
N GLU A 527 -34.07 -14.39 0.01
CA GLU A 527 -34.36 -15.63 -0.69
C GLU A 527 -34.47 -15.30 -2.18
N ASP A 528 -33.69 -15.99 -3.00
CA ASP A 528 -33.85 -15.91 -4.43
C ASP A 528 -35.26 -16.40 -4.78
N THR A 529 -36.19 -15.49 -4.98
CA THR A 529 -37.49 -15.84 -5.56
C THR A 529 -37.19 -16.36 -6.96
N PRO A 530 -37.57 -17.62 -7.26
CA PRO A 530 -37.38 -18.13 -8.60
C PRO A 530 -38.09 -17.17 -9.57
N MET A 531 -37.41 -16.74 -10.60
CA MET A 531 -38.05 -15.94 -11.65
C MET A 531 -39.26 -16.75 -12.15
N PRO A 532 -40.45 -16.15 -12.22
CA PRO A 532 -41.57 -16.84 -12.81
C PRO A 532 -41.18 -17.27 -14.22
N PRO A 533 -41.56 -18.50 -14.64
CA PRO A 533 -41.21 -18.97 -15.98
C PRO A 533 -41.73 -17.97 -17.00
N MET A 534 -40.89 -17.57 -17.92
CA MET A 534 -41.32 -16.71 -19.02
C MET A 534 -42.46 -17.43 -19.76
N PRO A 535 -43.56 -16.72 -20.05
CA PRO A 535 -44.63 -17.35 -20.82
C PRO A 535 -44.09 -17.82 -22.17
N ASP A 536 -44.33 -19.06 -22.46
CA ASP A 536 -43.95 -19.72 -23.71
C ASP A 536 -44.62 -18.96 -24.87
N MET A 537 -43.87 -18.17 -25.59
CA MET A 537 -44.34 -17.51 -26.83
C MET A 537 -44.19 -18.46 -28.01
N GLY A 538 -44.63 -19.70 -27.77
CA GLY A 538 -44.73 -20.70 -28.83
C GLY A 538 -46.16 -20.76 -29.36
N GLY A 539 -46.44 -20.18 -30.46
CA GLY A 539 -47.71 -20.37 -31.11
C GLY A 539 -48.18 -19.27 -32.05
N MET A 540 -47.40 -18.94 -33.06
CA MET A 540 -47.94 -18.27 -34.23
C MET A 540 -47.19 -18.74 -35.48
N GLY A 541 -47.41 -20.03 -35.76
CA GLY A 541 -46.98 -20.63 -37.02
C GLY A 541 -48.17 -21.28 -37.65
N GLY A 542 -48.78 -20.70 -38.64
CA GLY A 542 -49.79 -21.38 -39.40
C GLY A 542 -50.79 -20.47 -40.10
N MET A 543 -50.39 -19.84 -41.17
CA MET A 543 -51.32 -19.59 -42.26
C MET A 543 -50.51 -19.35 -43.55
N GLY A 544 -50.09 -20.42 -44.11
CA GLY A 544 -49.62 -20.49 -45.48
C GLY A 544 -50.55 -21.32 -46.28
N GLY A 545 -51.09 -20.80 -47.34
CA GLY A 545 -51.81 -21.58 -48.33
C GLY A 545 -52.97 -20.86 -48.92
N MET A 546 -52.79 -20.31 -50.07
CA MET A 546 -53.59 -20.50 -51.25
C MET A 546 -53.33 -19.41 -52.29
N MET A 547 -52.94 -19.92 -53.45
CA MET A 547 -52.89 -19.38 -54.82
C MET A 547 -51.58 -18.61 -55.14
#